data_eb28f657223ff5a8bfacc029f571008f
#
_entry.id   eb28f657223ff5a8bfacc029f571008f
#
_cell.length_a   1.000
_cell.length_b   1.000
_cell.length_c   1.000
_cell.angle_alpha   90.00
_cell.angle_beta   90.00
_cell.angle_gamma   90.00
#
_symmetry.space_group_name_H-M   'P 1'
#
loop_
_entity.id
_entity.type
_entity.pdbx_description
1 polymer ?
#
loop_
_entity_poly.entity_id
_entity_poly.type
_entity_poly.pdbx_seq_one_letter_code
_entity_poly.pdbx_strand_id
1 'polypeptide(L)'
;MAQQLNLLGNGQIIPTPLHQEMERSYLEYAMSVIVGRALPDVRDGLKPVHRRILYAMYELGLTPDRPYRKCARVVGDVLGKYHPHGDQSVYDALVRLVQSFSTRYPLLDGHGNFGSVDNDPPAAMRYTETRLAPVAYEAMLTEIGEATVNFSDNFDSSQTEPVVLPVQLPICLLYTSPSPRD
;
A
#
# COMPACT_ATOMS: atom_id res chain seq x y z
N MET A 1 -22.36 49.12 11.17
CA MET A 1 -22.14 48.09 12.19
C MET A 1 -22.65 46.78 11.63
N ALA A 2 -21.77 45.90 11.16
CA ALA A 2 -22.13 44.59 10.65
C ALA A 2 -22.22 43.64 11.85
N GLN A 3 -23.41 43.11 12.12
CA GLN A 3 -23.60 42.03 13.07
C GLN A 3 -22.97 40.77 12.50
N GLN A 4 -21.89 40.29 13.10
CA GLN A 4 -21.35 38.97 12.85
C GLN A 4 -22.39 37.95 13.36
N LEU A 5 -22.98 37.19 12.43
CA LEU A 5 -23.76 36.00 12.75
C LEU A 5 -22.83 34.94 13.37
N ASN A 6 -22.99 34.70 14.67
CA ASN A 6 -22.39 33.56 15.35
C ASN A 6 -23.10 32.29 14.88
N LEU A 7 -22.61 31.68 13.79
CA LEU A 7 -23.14 30.41 13.21
C LEU A 7 -22.57 29.14 13.86
N LEU A 8 -21.59 29.29 14.75
CA LEU A 8 -20.98 28.16 15.47
C LEU A 8 -21.07 28.49 16.97
N GLY A 9 -21.72 27.63 17.72
CA GLY A 9 -21.89 27.81 19.17
C GLY A 9 -20.54 28.03 19.87
N ASN A 10 -20.55 28.48 21.10
CA ASN A 10 -19.49 28.89 22.04
C ASN A 10 -18.00 28.53 21.73
N GLY A 11 -17.59 28.51 20.49
CA GLY A 11 -16.22 28.31 20.06
C GLY A 11 -15.41 29.60 20.18
N GLN A 12 -14.23 29.52 20.78
CA GLN A 12 -13.27 30.60 20.84
C GLN A 12 -12.69 30.85 19.43
N ILE A 13 -12.91 32.04 18.88
CA ILE A 13 -12.30 32.46 17.62
C ILE A 13 -10.88 32.97 17.93
N ILE A 14 -9.89 32.26 17.45
CA ILE A 14 -8.48 32.63 17.56
C ILE A 14 -8.04 33.23 16.21
N PRO A 15 -7.68 34.50 16.11
CA PRO A 15 -7.17 35.10 14.89
C PRO A 15 -5.77 34.54 14.62
N THR A 16 -5.62 33.82 13.52
CA THR A 16 -4.33 33.24 13.08
C THR A 16 -3.91 33.89 11.76
N PRO A 17 -2.66 34.38 11.63
CA PRO A 17 -2.15 34.87 10.35
C PRO A 17 -2.17 33.78 9.28
N LEU A 18 -2.65 34.09 8.08
CA LEU A 18 -2.83 33.13 6.98
C LEU A 18 -1.53 32.37 6.66
N HIS A 19 -0.38 33.03 6.68
CA HIS A 19 0.90 32.39 6.39
C HIS A 19 1.27 31.31 7.42
N GLN A 20 0.96 31.52 8.70
CA GLN A 20 1.22 30.52 9.74
C GLN A 20 0.31 29.30 9.61
N GLU A 21 -0.96 29.53 9.26
CA GLU A 21 -1.90 28.44 9.02
C GLU A 21 -1.51 27.61 7.78
N MET A 22 -1.09 28.28 6.71
CA MET A 22 -0.60 27.59 5.50
C MET A 22 0.67 26.79 5.79
N GLU A 23 1.64 27.38 6.49
CA GLU A 23 2.89 26.69 6.88
C GLU A 23 2.62 25.46 7.72
N ARG A 24 1.77 25.58 8.73
CA ARG A 24 1.38 24.48 9.61
C ARG A 24 0.66 23.37 8.84
N SER A 25 -0.36 23.72 8.05
CA SER A 25 -1.15 22.76 7.28
C SER A 25 -0.29 22.05 6.25
N TYR A 26 0.64 22.76 5.60
CA TYR A 26 1.58 22.15 4.66
C TYR A 26 2.56 21.20 5.35
N LEU A 27 3.06 21.56 6.51
CA LEU A 27 3.95 20.71 7.30
C LEU A 27 3.22 19.45 7.78
N GLU A 28 2.00 19.57 8.30
CA GLU A 28 1.17 18.44 8.71
C GLU A 28 0.88 17.50 7.54
N TYR A 29 0.54 18.06 6.37
CA TYR A 29 0.34 17.28 5.15
C TYR A 29 1.64 16.56 4.72
N ALA A 30 2.77 17.26 4.67
CA ALA A 30 4.05 16.67 4.30
C ALA A 30 4.44 15.53 5.25
N MET A 31 4.28 15.72 6.56
CA MET A 31 4.55 14.68 7.56
C MET A 31 3.63 13.47 7.38
N SER A 32 2.34 13.69 7.13
CA SER A 32 1.39 12.60 6.91
C SER A 32 1.73 11.77 5.67
N VAL A 33 2.18 12.41 4.59
CA VAL A 33 2.63 11.73 3.36
C VAL A 33 3.92 10.96 3.58
N ILE A 34 4.89 11.54 4.30
CA ILE A 34 6.16 10.86 4.57
C ILE A 34 5.92 9.62 5.44
N VAL A 35 5.25 9.76 6.57
CA VAL A 35 5.04 8.67 7.54
C VAL A 35 4.02 7.65 7.05
N GLY A 36 2.88 8.12 6.50
CA GLY A 36 1.75 7.27 6.13
C GLY A 36 1.78 6.69 4.72
N ARG A 37 2.73 7.10 3.86
CA ARG A 37 2.74 6.68 2.45
C ARG A 37 4.13 6.35 1.91
N ALA A 38 5.13 7.23 2.14
CA ALA A 38 6.39 7.16 1.42
C ALA A 38 7.38 6.19 2.03
N LEU A 39 7.42 6.09 3.36
CA LEU A 39 8.39 5.25 4.06
C LEU A 39 7.85 3.82 4.26
N PRO A 40 8.71 2.80 4.04
CA PRO A 40 8.39 1.43 4.43
C PRO A 40 8.47 1.29 5.97
N ASP A 41 7.63 0.43 6.53
CA ASP A 41 7.72 0.06 7.95
C ASP A 41 8.95 -0.83 8.16
N VAL A 42 9.72 -0.55 9.21
CA VAL A 42 10.96 -1.29 9.50
C VAL A 42 10.69 -2.77 9.84
N ARG A 43 9.50 -3.11 10.31
CA ARG A 43 9.14 -4.46 10.75
C ARG A 43 8.88 -5.40 9.58
N ASP A 44 8.14 -4.96 8.56
CA ASP A 44 7.80 -5.77 7.39
C ASP A 44 8.45 -5.29 6.08
N GLY A 45 9.12 -4.14 6.09
CA GLY A 45 9.80 -3.58 4.92
C GLY A 45 8.85 -3.04 3.85
N LEU A 46 7.55 -2.96 4.12
CA LEU A 46 6.53 -2.62 3.14
C LEU A 46 5.99 -1.20 3.33
N LYS A 47 5.73 -0.55 2.21
CA LYS A 47 4.88 0.64 2.19
C LYS A 47 3.41 0.23 2.37
N PRO A 48 2.53 1.10 2.88
CA PRO A 48 1.12 0.75 3.08
C PRO A 48 0.42 0.17 1.85
N VAL A 49 0.69 0.70 0.66
CA VAL A 49 0.09 0.19 -0.59
C VAL A 49 0.50 -1.26 -0.88
N HIS A 50 1.77 -1.62 -0.64
CA HIS A 50 2.25 -2.98 -0.87
C HIS A 50 1.62 -3.97 0.11
N ARG A 51 1.51 -3.58 1.39
CA ARG A 51 0.86 -4.39 2.43
C ARG A 51 -0.60 -4.64 2.11
N ARG A 52 -1.32 -3.61 1.67
CA ARG A 52 -2.74 -3.72 1.26
C ARG A 52 -2.93 -4.61 0.04
N ILE A 53 -2.02 -4.56 -0.94
CA ILE A 53 -2.05 -5.47 -2.10
C ILE A 53 -1.89 -6.92 -1.65
N LEU A 54 -0.86 -7.23 -0.84
CA LEU A 54 -0.62 -8.59 -0.36
C LEU A 54 -1.76 -9.11 0.50
N TYR A 55 -2.29 -8.28 1.39
CA TYR A 55 -3.41 -8.65 2.25
C TYR A 55 -4.70 -8.88 1.45
N ALA A 56 -5.03 -8.01 0.51
CA ALA A 56 -6.18 -8.22 -0.38
C ALA A 56 -6.06 -9.51 -1.20
N MET A 57 -4.87 -9.84 -1.69
CA MET A 57 -4.63 -11.09 -2.41
C MET A 57 -4.76 -12.32 -1.50
N TYR A 58 -4.34 -12.21 -0.25
CA TYR A 58 -4.53 -13.26 0.75
C TYR A 58 -6.02 -13.50 1.03
N GLU A 59 -6.82 -12.44 1.25
CA GLU A 59 -8.27 -12.56 1.44
C GLU A 59 -8.99 -13.13 0.20
N LEU A 60 -8.54 -12.78 -1.00
CA LEU A 60 -9.04 -13.36 -2.25
C LEU A 60 -8.64 -14.85 -2.44
N GLY A 61 -7.83 -15.39 -1.54
CA GLY A 61 -7.34 -16.76 -1.62
C GLY A 61 -6.44 -17.02 -2.83
N LEU A 62 -5.65 -16.02 -3.27
CA LEU A 62 -4.73 -16.12 -4.39
C LEU A 62 -3.39 -16.75 -3.97
N THR A 63 -3.45 -17.91 -3.35
CA THR A 63 -2.29 -18.66 -2.87
C THR A 63 -1.43 -19.19 -4.04
N PRO A 64 -0.17 -19.56 -3.82
CA PRO A 64 0.74 -20.02 -4.88
C PRO A 64 0.25 -21.24 -5.65
N ASP A 65 -0.57 -22.08 -5.04
CA ASP A 65 -1.17 -23.30 -5.63
C ASP A 65 -2.45 -23.02 -6.43
N ARG A 66 -3.00 -21.80 -6.35
CA ARG A 66 -4.22 -21.42 -7.04
C ARG A 66 -3.94 -20.84 -8.44
N PRO A 67 -4.93 -20.88 -9.34
CA PRO A 67 -4.80 -20.26 -10.65
C PRO A 67 -4.65 -18.75 -10.55
N TYR A 68 -3.92 -18.17 -11.50
CA TYR A 68 -3.77 -16.73 -11.66
C TYR A 68 -5.12 -16.01 -11.79
N ARG A 69 -5.16 -14.77 -11.33
CA ARG A 69 -6.30 -13.86 -11.48
C ARG A 69 -5.87 -12.56 -12.13
N LYS A 70 -6.77 -11.95 -12.89
CA LYS A 70 -6.53 -10.65 -13.53
C LYS A 70 -6.11 -9.59 -12.52
N CYS A 71 -5.04 -8.85 -12.81
CA CYS A 71 -4.58 -7.75 -11.96
C CYS A 71 -5.67 -6.72 -11.71
N ALA A 72 -6.54 -6.46 -12.70
CA ALA A 72 -7.68 -5.56 -12.56
C ALA A 72 -8.63 -5.98 -11.42
N ARG A 73 -8.79 -7.28 -11.13
CA ARG A 73 -9.58 -7.75 -10.00
C ARG A 73 -8.93 -7.40 -8.68
N VAL A 74 -7.62 -7.65 -8.55
CA VAL A 74 -6.86 -7.33 -7.33
C VAL A 74 -6.88 -5.83 -7.07
N VAL A 75 -6.59 -5.03 -8.11
CA VAL A 75 -6.62 -3.55 -8.01
C VAL A 75 -8.00 -3.07 -7.57
N GLY A 76 -9.08 -3.62 -8.14
CA GLY A 76 -10.45 -3.26 -7.75
C GLY A 76 -10.76 -3.56 -6.28
N ASP A 77 -10.36 -4.72 -5.77
CA ASP A 77 -10.55 -5.08 -4.36
C ASP A 77 -9.73 -4.18 -3.41
N VAL A 78 -8.47 -3.87 -3.78
CA VAL A 78 -7.62 -2.96 -2.99
C VAL A 78 -8.22 -1.56 -2.91
N LEU A 79 -8.71 -1.02 -4.04
CA LEU A 79 -9.34 0.29 -4.08
C LEU A 79 -10.64 0.35 -3.28
N GLY A 80 -11.47 -0.67 -3.44
CA GLY A 80 -12.77 -0.72 -2.79
C GLY A 80 -12.71 -0.91 -1.28
N LYS A 81 -11.69 -1.62 -0.78
CA LYS A 81 -11.61 -2.02 0.63
C LYS A 81 -10.60 -1.22 1.46
N TYR A 82 -9.42 -0.89 0.90
CA TYR A 82 -8.28 -0.45 1.71
C TYR A 82 -7.62 0.85 1.25
N HIS A 83 -7.63 1.16 -0.05
CA HIS A 83 -6.79 2.22 -0.59
C HIS A 83 -7.54 3.10 -1.59
N PRO A 84 -8.33 4.10 -1.14
CA PRO A 84 -9.18 4.94 -1.98
C PRO A 84 -8.36 6.00 -2.76
N HIS A 85 -7.46 5.55 -3.63
CA HIS A 85 -6.60 6.37 -4.48
C HIS A 85 -6.73 5.94 -5.95
N GLY A 86 -5.94 6.53 -6.85
CA GLY A 86 -6.00 6.17 -8.28
C GLY A 86 -5.59 4.71 -8.55
N ASP A 87 -6.32 4.04 -9.43
CA ASP A 87 -6.10 2.66 -9.85
C ASP A 87 -4.70 2.44 -10.45
N GLN A 88 -4.22 3.39 -11.24
CA GLN A 88 -2.89 3.32 -11.84
C GLN A 88 -1.79 3.24 -10.78
N SER A 89 -1.90 4.00 -9.68
CA SER A 89 -0.89 3.99 -8.62
C SER A 89 -0.80 2.64 -7.90
N VAL A 90 -1.95 1.98 -7.70
CA VAL A 90 -2.02 0.63 -7.12
C VAL A 90 -1.48 -0.40 -8.11
N TYR A 91 -1.83 -0.27 -9.40
CA TYR A 91 -1.31 -1.16 -10.42
C TYR A 91 0.21 -1.05 -10.59
N ASP A 92 0.76 0.17 -10.62
CA ASP A 92 2.21 0.38 -10.72
C ASP A 92 2.96 -0.22 -9.52
N ALA A 93 2.39 -0.12 -8.31
CA ALA A 93 2.94 -0.77 -7.13
C ALA A 93 2.90 -2.31 -7.26
N LEU A 94 1.79 -2.87 -7.73
CA LEU A 94 1.64 -4.30 -7.98
C LEU A 94 2.65 -4.80 -9.01
N VAL A 95 2.83 -4.08 -10.12
CA VAL A 95 3.80 -4.41 -11.18
C VAL A 95 5.21 -4.55 -10.61
N ARG A 96 5.63 -3.60 -9.75
CA ARG A 96 6.96 -3.66 -9.11
C ARG A 96 7.15 -4.89 -8.23
N LEU A 97 6.10 -5.36 -7.56
CA LEU A 97 6.16 -6.57 -6.74
C LEU A 97 6.32 -7.87 -7.58
N VAL A 98 5.97 -7.83 -8.86
CA VAL A 98 6.11 -8.95 -9.81
C VAL A 98 7.47 -8.93 -10.52
N GLN A 99 8.05 -7.75 -10.76
CA GLN A 99 9.25 -7.59 -11.58
C GLN A 99 10.49 -8.17 -10.89
N SER A 100 11.09 -9.20 -11.48
CA SER A 100 12.31 -9.85 -10.97
C SER A 100 13.57 -8.96 -11.08
N PHE A 101 13.54 -7.94 -11.92
CA PHE A 101 14.63 -6.98 -12.05
C PHE A 101 14.48 -5.77 -11.12
N SER A 102 13.28 -5.56 -10.53
CA SER A 102 13.03 -4.48 -9.56
C SER A 102 13.22 -4.95 -8.12
N THR A 103 13.04 -6.24 -7.86
CA THR A 103 13.13 -6.84 -6.52
C THR A 103 13.97 -8.12 -6.58
N ARG A 104 14.81 -8.33 -5.57
CA ARG A 104 15.64 -9.54 -5.50
C ARG A 104 14.80 -10.83 -5.40
N TYR A 105 13.72 -10.77 -4.63
CA TYR A 105 12.75 -11.85 -4.48
C TYR A 105 11.35 -11.29 -4.72
N PRO A 106 10.77 -11.49 -5.91
CA PRO A 106 9.42 -11.03 -6.20
C PRO A 106 8.41 -11.61 -5.20
N LEU A 107 7.57 -10.75 -4.65
CA LEU A 107 6.53 -11.15 -3.71
C LEU A 107 5.26 -11.64 -4.41
N LEU A 108 5.13 -11.33 -5.68
CA LEU A 108 4.03 -11.77 -6.54
C LEU A 108 4.57 -12.55 -7.72
N ASP A 109 3.83 -13.58 -8.11
CA ASP A 109 4.03 -14.33 -9.33
C ASP A 109 3.06 -13.80 -10.39
N GLY A 110 3.55 -13.53 -11.60
CA GLY A 110 2.77 -12.88 -12.64
C GLY A 110 2.83 -13.61 -13.97
N HIS A 111 1.72 -13.54 -14.69
CA HIS A 111 1.58 -14.05 -16.05
C HIS A 111 1.15 -12.92 -17.00
N GLY A 112 1.95 -12.68 -18.04
CA GLY A 112 1.77 -11.58 -18.99
C GLY A 112 2.97 -10.65 -19.06
N ASN A 113 2.78 -9.50 -19.68
CA ASN A 113 3.84 -8.50 -19.83
C ASN A 113 3.80 -7.49 -18.67
N PHE A 114 4.78 -7.55 -17.80
CA PHE A 114 4.98 -6.61 -16.67
C PHE A 114 6.10 -5.60 -16.93
N GLY A 115 6.47 -5.38 -18.18
CA GLY A 115 7.55 -4.48 -18.56
C GLY A 115 8.90 -5.17 -18.68
N SER A 116 9.91 -4.41 -19.06
CA SER A 116 11.29 -4.88 -19.22
C SER A 116 12.31 -3.94 -18.59
N VAL A 117 13.56 -4.42 -18.48
CA VAL A 117 14.70 -3.60 -18.05
C VAL A 117 14.98 -2.44 -19.02
N ASP A 118 14.64 -2.62 -20.30
CA ASP A 118 14.81 -1.61 -21.35
C ASP A 118 13.72 -0.52 -21.31
N ASN A 119 12.97 -0.46 -20.21
CA ASN A 119 11.94 0.55 -19.95
C ASN A 119 10.66 0.40 -20.81
N ASP A 120 10.37 -0.80 -21.31
CA ASP A 120 9.06 -1.07 -21.90
C ASP A 120 7.98 -1.01 -20.82
N PRO A 121 6.85 -0.33 -21.08
CA PRO A 121 5.78 -0.26 -20.10
C PRO A 121 5.07 -1.59 -19.94
N PRO A 122 4.50 -1.89 -18.74
CA PRO A 122 3.67 -3.05 -18.54
C PRO A 122 2.39 -2.97 -19.36
N ALA A 123 1.84 -4.11 -19.73
CA ALA A 123 0.52 -4.17 -20.36
C ALA A 123 -0.57 -3.71 -19.38
N ALA A 124 -1.72 -3.27 -19.90
CA ALA A 124 -2.83 -2.84 -19.06
C ALA A 124 -3.30 -3.97 -18.12
N MET A 125 -3.74 -3.62 -16.91
CA MET A 125 -4.12 -4.54 -15.82
C MET A 125 -5.20 -5.57 -16.20
N ARG A 126 -5.97 -5.33 -17.26
CA ARG A 126 -6.97 -6.27 -17.80
C ARG A 126 -6.34 -7.46 -18.54
N TYR A 127 -5.10 -7.33 -18.99
CA TYR A 127 -4.40 -8.40 -19.72
C TYR A 127 -3.45 -9.20 -18.83
N THR A 128 -2.86 -8.58 -17.81
CA THR A 128 -1.94 -9.21 -16.87
C THR A 128 -2.67 -9.98 -15.78
N GLU A 129 -2.04 -11.05 -15.30
CA GLU A 129 -2.57 -11.90 -14.24
C GLU A 129 -1.54 -12.09 -13.14
N THR A 130 -1.99 -12.28 -11.90
CA THR A 130 -1.11 -12.41 -10.75
C THR A 130 -1.65 -13.39 -9.71
N ARG A 131 -0.75 -13.87 -8.85
CA ARG A 131 -1.01 -14.61 -7.61
C ARG A 131 0.13 -14.35 -6.62
N LEU A 132 -0.04 -14.76 -5.38
CA LEU A 132 1.03 -14.67 -4.38
C LEU A 132 2.19 -15.60 -4.76
N ALA A 133 3.42 -15.12 -4.60
CA ALA A 133 4.60 -15.96 -4.67
C ALA A 133 4.74 -16.79 -3.38
N PRO A 134 5.36 -17.99 -3.43
CA PRO A 134 5.57 -18.81 -2.23
C PRO A 134 6.24 -18.06 -1.08
N VAL A 135 7.27 -17.26 -1.37
CA VAL A 135 7.97 -16.44 -0.38
C VAL A 135 7.05 -15.47 0.35
N ALA A 136 6.17 -14.78 -0.37
CA ALA A 136 5.22 -13.85 0.26
C ALA A 136 4.18 -14.59 1.10
N TYR A 137 3.67 -15.71 0.60
CA TYR A 137 2.67 -16.49 1.32
C TYR A 137 3.24 -17.10 2.60
N GLU A 138 4.34 -17.84 2.50
CA GLU A 138 4.91 -18.60 3.62
C GLU A 138 5.59 -17.70 4.65
N ALA A 139 6.34 -16.66 4.21
CA ALA A 139 7.14 -15.83 5.10
C ALA A 139 6.43 -14.60 5.65
N MET A 140 5.26 -14.22 5.10
CA MET A 140 4.60 -12.96 5.46
C MET A 140 3.11 -13.10 5.80
N LEU A 141 2.42 -14.15 5.35
CA LEU A 141 0.97 -14.21 5.41
C LEU A 141 0.43 -15.44 6.15
N THR A 142 1.21 -16.50 6.32
CA THR A 142 0.75 -17.77 6.90
C THR A 142 0.19 -17.61 8.31
N GLU A 143 0.81 -16.75 9.14
CA GLU A 143 0.40 -16.53 10.52
C GLU A 143 -0.54 -15.33 10.71
N ILE A 144 -0.95 -14.69 9.65
CA ILE A 144 -1.88 -13.55 9.74
C ILE A 144 -3.25 -14.04 10.22
N GLY A 145 -3.78 -13.45 11.28
CA GLY A 145 -5.03 -13.87 11.89
C GLY A 145 -4.89 -14.70 13.17
N GLU A 146 -3.68 -15.07 13.57
CA GLU A 146 -3.39 -15.79 14.84
C GLU A 146 -3.08 -14.86 16.02
N ALA A 147 -3.61 -13.64 16.02
CA ALA A 147 -3.30 -12.58 17.00
C ALA A 147 -1.81 -12.20 17.05
N THR A 148 -1.10 -12.43 15.94
CA THR A 148 0.34 -12.11 15.81
C THR A 148 0.59 -10.64 15.51
N VAL A 149 -0.40 -9.96 14.93
CA VAL A 149 -0.32 -8.55 14.53
C VAL A 149 -1.57 -7.78 14.91
N ASN A 150 -1.40 -6.47 15.09
CA ASN A 150 -2.52 -5.58 15.34
C ASN A 150 -3.24 -5.25 14.02
N PHE A 151 -4.55 -5.12 14.11
CA PHE A 151 -5.40 -4.64 13.03
C PHE A 151 -5.91 -3.23 13.34
N SER A 152 -6.13 -2.44 12.31
CA SER A 152 -6.79 -1.14 12.37
C SER A 152 -7.95 -1.10 11.39
N ASP A 153 -8.92 -0.23 11.66
CA ASP A 153 -10.01 0.00 10.72
C ASP A 153 -9.46 0.59 9.40
N ASN A 154 -10.09 0.21 8.29
CA ASN A 154 -9.84 0.81 7.00
C ASN A 154 -10.40 2.26 6.95
N PHE A 155 -10.29 2.92 5.79
CA PHE A 155 -10.67 4.33 5.60
C PHE A 155 -12.14 4.64 5.89
N ASP A 156 -13.06 3.67 5.79
CA ASP A 156 -14.50 3.83 6.01
C ASP A 156 -15.02 3.01 7.21
N SER A 157 -14.14 2.39 7.99
CA SER A 157 -14.44 1.52 9.14
C SER A 157 -15.36 0.33 8.81
N SER A 158 -15.44 -0.05 7.54
CA SER A 158 -16.23 -1.22 7.11
C SER A 158 -15.47 -2.53 7.25
N GLN A 159 -14.14 -2.47 7.24
CA GLN A 159 -13.25 -3.61 7.31
C GLN A 159 -12.00 -3.28 8.13
N THR A 160 -11.24 -4.30 8.49
CA THR A 160 -9.96 -4.13 9.18
C THR A 160 -8.80 -4.51 8.28
N GLU A 161 -7.68 -3.82 8.43
CA GLU A 161 -6.44 -4.11 7.73
C GLU A 161 -5.29 -4.30 8.75
N PRO A 162 -4.29 -5.15 8.45
CA PRO A 162 -3.16 -5.34 9.35
C PRO A 162 -2.27 -4.10 9.35
N VAL A 163 -1.89 -3.64 10.53
CA VAL A 163 -0.93 -2.54 10.70
C VAL A 163 0.45 -2.92 10.15
N VAL A 164 0.81 -4.19 10.30
CA VAL A 164 2.08 -4.78 9.85
C VAL A 164 1.83 -6.25 9.51
N LEU A 165 2.59 -6.84 8.58
CA LEU A 165 2.51 -8.28 8.33
C LEU A 165 3.41 -9.08 9.28
N PRO A 166 3.04 -10.34 9.63
CA PRO A 166 3.82 -11.20 10.53
C PRO A 166 5.03 -11.81 9.79
N VAL A 167 6.04 -10.99 9.52
CA VAL A 167 7.20 -11.37 8.71
C VAL A 167 8.21 -12.18 9.51
N GLN A 168 8.55 -13.36 9.03
CA GLN A 168 9.55 -14.26 9.63
C GLN A 168 10.97 -13.99 9.14
N LEU A 169 11.15 -13.27 8.06
CA LEU A 169 12.42 -12.94 7.44
C LEU A 169 12.65 -11.43 7.41
N PRO A 170 13.90 -10.92 7.40
CA PRO A 170 14.17 -9.49 7.31
C PRO A 170 13.88 -8.96 5.89
N ILE A 171 12.63 -8.99 5.49
CA ILE A 171 12.15 -8.62 4.14
C ILE A 171 12.53 -7.19 3.78
N CYS A 172 12.62 -6.29 4.77
CA CYS A 172 13.10 -4.93 4.52
C CYS A 172 14.49 -4.89 3.85
N LEU A 173 15.36 -5.85 4.15
CA LEU A 173 16.68 -5.97 3.52
C LEU A 173 16.63 -6.66 2.14
N LEU A 174 15.59 -7.45 1.90
CA LEU A 174 15.40 -8.19 0.65
C LEU A 174 14.62 -7.40 -0.41
N TYR A 175 13.75 -6.51 0.05
CA TYR A 175 12.83 -5.76 -0.80
C TYR A 175 13.30 -4.33 -1.10
N THR A 176 13.98 -3.69 -0.17
CA THR A 176 14.56 -2.36 -0.41
C THR A 176 15.60 -2.43 -1.52
N SER A 177 15.63 -1.41 -2.35
CA SER A 177 16.52 -1.28 -3.52
C SER A 177 17.87 -1.94 -3.32
N PRO A 178 18.41 -2.59 -4.36
CA PRO A 178 19.76 -3.10 -4.31
C PRO A 178 20.69 -2.00 -3.80
N SER A 179 21.56 -2.37 -2.87
CA SER A 179 22.60 -1.46 -2.41
C SER A 179 23.38 -0.93 -3.61
N PRO A 180 23.77 0.35 -3.64
CA PRO A 180 24.65 0.84 -4.70
C PRO A 180 25.98 0.08 -4.84
N ARG A 181 26.19 -0.91 -3.99
CA ARG A 181 27.38 -1.79 -3.98
C ARG A 181 27.10 -3.21 -4.49
N ASP A 182 25.85 -3.53 -4.77
CA ASP A 182 25.45 -4.76 -5.43
C ASP A 182 25.25 -4.48 -6.94
#